data_00c2fa6aa248661e4a6ea57fef6adeac
#
_entry.id   00c2fa6aa248661e4a6ea57fef6adeac
#
_cell.length_a   1.000
_cell.length_b   1.000
_cell.length_c   1.000
_cell.angle_alpha   90.00
_cell.angle_beta   90.00
_cell.angle_gamma   90.00
#
_symmetry.space_group_name_H-M   'P 1'
#
loop_
_entity.id
_entity.type
_entity.pdbx_description
1 polymer ?
#
loop_
_entity_poly.entity_id
_entity_poly.type
_entity_poly.pdbx_seq_one_letter_code
_entity_poly.pdbx_strand_id
1 'polypeptide(L)'
;ETLSLGRHTLTFCMAPMVHWPEVMVSYDSTDKVLFSADAFGSFGALDGALFADQVDFDRDWLDEARRYYVNIVGKYGPQVTTALKKLESLDIQYICPLHGLVWRENLSYIIEKHRLWASYTPEKQGVAIAYASVYGNTQNAAEILAAKLADKGISTVVFDASMTHYSEILAAFF
;
A
#
# COMPACT_ATOMS: atom_id res chain seq x y z
N GLU A 1 9.14 17.49 17.32
CA GLU A 1 10.47 17.71 17.94
C GLU A 1 11.54 17.68 16.87
N THR A 2 12.68 18.35 17.13
CA THR A 2 13.82 18.38 16.19
C THR A 2 15.12 18.02 16.90
N LEU A 3 16.05 17.44 16.15
CA LEU A 3 17.39 17.10 16.61
C LEU A 3 18.41 17.63 15.58
N SER A 4 19.32 18.51 16.04
CA SER A 4 20.43 18.94 15.22
C SER A 4 21.59 17.95 15.32
N LEU A 5 22.09 17.53 14.18
CA LEU A 5 23.28 16.70 14.02
C LEU A 5 24.46 17.51 13.41
N GLY A 6 24.48 18.81 13.65
CA GLY A 6 25.42 19.75 13.06
C GLY A 6 24.97 20.19 11.67
N ARG A 7 25.41 19.54 10.59
CA ARG A 7 25.02 19.86 9.22
C ARG A 7 23.56 19.48 8.92
N HIS A 8 23.05 18.41 9.49
CA HIS A 8 21.71 17.89 9.28
C HIS A 8 20.79 18.23 10.44
N THR A 9 19.51 18.39 10.15
CA THR A 9 18.47 18.58 11.17
C THR A 9 17.34 17.59 10.91
N LEU A 10 17.11 16.72 11.89
CA LEU A 10 16.01 15.77 11.86
C LEU A 10 14.77 16.37 12.54
N THR A 11 13.64 16.26 11.88
CA THR A 11 12.32 16.57 12.43
C THR A 11 11.55 15.26 12.62
N PHE A 12 11.05 15.02 13.82
CA PHE A 12 10.29 13.83 14.15
C PHE A 12 8.80 14.10 14.11
N CYS A 13 8.06 13.23 13.43
CA CYS A 13 6.62 13.30 13.31
C CYS A 13 5.99 11.98 13.76
N MET A 14 5.16 12.06 14.81
CA MET A 14 4.42 10.89 15.28
C MET A 14 3.38 10.44 14.26
N ALA A 15 3.42 9.15 13.92
CA ALA A 15 2.50 8.45 13.03
C ALA A 15 1.90 7.23 13.75
N PRO A 16 1.19 7.43 14.89
CA PRO A 16 0.73 6.34 15.73
C PRO A 16 -0.17 5.40 14.93
N MET A 17 -0.01 4.09 15.17
CA MET A 17 -0.71 3.01 14.49
C MET A 17 -0.41 2.87 12.99
N VAL A 18 0.72 3.42 12.52
CA VAL A 18 1.21 3.19 11.16
C VAL A 18 2.57 2.41 11.22
N HIS A 19 2.69 1.10 11.75
CA HIS A 19 1.46 0.42 12.23
C HIS A 19 1.47 0.17 13.75
N TRP A 20 2.51 0.52 14.47
CA TRP A 20 2.59 0.39 15.94
C TRP A 20 2.16 1.69 16.62
N PRO A 21 1.72 1.63 17.91
CA PRO A 21 1.27 2.83 18.64
C PRO A 21 2.32 3.94 18.73
N GLU A 22 3.59 3.58 18.82
CA GLU A 22 4.72 4.48 19.01
C GLU A 22 5.44 4.88 17.72
N VAL A 23 4.93 4.51 16.55
CA VAL A 23 5.61 4.80 15.27
C VAL A 23 5.80 6.29 15.05
N MET A 24 7.00 6.60 14.63
CA MET A 24 7.46 7.94 14.31
C MET A 24 8.22 7.90 12.98
N VAL A 25 7.98 8.86 12.12
CA VAL A 25 8.78 9.10 10.93
C VAL A 25 9.79 10.19 11.20
N SER A 26 10.94 10.15 10.53
CA SER A 26 12.01 11.14 10.66
C SER A 26 12.23 11.84 9.32
N TYR A 27 12.26 13.15 9.34
CA TYR A 27 12.51 13.96 8.14
C TYR A 27 13.82 14.74 8.30
N ASP A 28 14.77 14.52 7.40
CA ASP A 28 15.97 15.34 7.26
C ASP A 28 15.66 16.54 6.36
N SER A 29 15.60 17.72 6.95
CA SER A 29 15.30 18.95 6.23
C SER A 29 16.45 19.45 5.35
N THR A 30 17.68 18.96 5.56
CA THR A 30 18.86 19.34 4.78
C THR A 30 18.87 18.68 3.42
N ASP A 31 18.72 17.37 3.40
CA ASP A 31 18.71 16.57 2.17
C ASP A 31 17.30 16.21 1.71
N LYS A 32 16.26 16.68 2.42
CA LYS A 32 14.84 16.48 2.11
C LYS A 32 14.43 14.99 2.05
N VAL A 33 14.98 14.21 2.95
CA VAL A 33 14.79 12.76 3.03
C VAL A 33 13.77 12.44 4.12
N LEU A 34 12.72 11.72 3.75
CA LEU A 34 11.77 11.14 4.67
C LEU A 34 12.13 9.67 4.95
N PHE A 35 12.52 9.36 6.17
CA PHE A 35 12.61 7.99 6.68
C PHE A 35 11.23 7.63 7.22
N SER A 36 10.48 6.88 6.44
CA SER A 36 9.02 6.73 6.62
C SER A 36 8.61 5.54 7.48
N ALA A 37 9.56 4.86 8.13
CA ALA A 37 9.31 3.60 8.82
C ALA A 37 8.65 2.60 7.84
N ASP A 38 7.55 1.96 8.23
CA ASP A 38 6.83 1.01 7.39
C ASP A 38 5.94 1.67 6.33
N ALA A 39 5.64 2.97 6.47
CA ALA A 39 4.84 3.65 5.46
C ALA A 39 5.55 3.69 4.10
N PHE A 40 4.77 3.51 3.03
CA PHE A 40 5.24 3.41 1.64
C PHE A 40 6.06 2.15 1.32
N GLY A 41 6.10 1.19 2.23
CA GLY A 41 6.79 -0.08 2.05
C GLY A 41 6.08 -1.05 1.12
N SER A 42 6.77 -2.10 0.76
CA SER A 42 6.25 -3.23 -0.01
C SER A 42 6.87 -4.55 0.45
N PHE A 43 6.18 -5.66 0.20
CA PHE A 43 6.84 -6.96 0.22
C PHE A 43 7.77 -7.10 -0.98
N GLY A 44 8.53 -8.16 -1.02
CA GLY A 44 9.51 -8.45 -2.06
C GLY A 44 10.94 -8.27 -1.57
N ALA A 45 11.86 -8.94 -2.24
CA ALA A 45 13.29 -8.83 -2.01
C ALA A 45 13.92 -7.93 -3.09
N LEU A 46 14.83 -7.06 -2.67
CA LEU A 46 15.59 -6.24 -3.60
C LEU A 46 16.53 -7.14 -4.42
N ASP A 47 16.45 -7.03 -5.72
CA ASP A 47 17.26 -7.78 -6.69
C ASP A 47 18.11 -6.80 -7.53
N GLY A 48 19.06 -6.16 -6.87
CA GLY A 48 20.01 -5.22 -7.51
C GLY A 48 19.47 -3.79 -7.67
N ALA A 49 18.17 -3.58 -7.86
CA ALA A 49 17.57 -2.25 -7.89
C ALA A 49 17.28 -1.77 -6.45
N LEU A 50 17.61 -0.52 -6.14
CA LEU A 50 17.32 0.12 -4.88
C LEU A 50 16.15 1.13 -5.00
N PHE A 51 16.02 1.77 -6.17
CA PHE A 51 15.07 2.84 -6.39
C PHE A 51 13.90 2.40 -7.25
N ALA A 52 12.71 2.94 -6.97
CA ALA A 52 11.48 2.61 -7.69
C ALA A 52 11.53 3.01 -9.20
N ASP A 53 12.31 4.03 -9.55
CA ASP A 53 12.54 4.46 -10.93
C ASP A 53 13.47 3.53 -11.74
N GLN A 54 14.10 2.55 -11.10
CA GLN A 54 14.98 1.57 -11.75
C GLN A 54 14.24 0.31 -12.22
N VAL A 55 12.96 0.18 -11.91
CA VAL A 55 12.13 -1.00 -12.21
C VAL A 55 10.80 -0.59 -12.85
N ASP A 56 10.10 -1.54 -13.44
CA ASP A 56 8.69 -1.36 -13.79
C ASP A 56 7.84 -1.62 -12.54
N PHE A 57 7.63 -0.56 -11.74
CA PHE A 57 6.96 -0.68 -10.44
C PHE A 57 5.54 -1.22 -10.58
N ASP A 58 4.80 -0.81 -11.59
CA ASP A 58 3.40 -1.25 -11.79
C ASP A 58 3.30 -2.75 -12.08
N ARG A 59 4.25 -3.27 -12.86
CA ARG A 59 4.28 -4.69 -13.20
C ARG A 59 4.84 -5.55 -12.08
N ASP A 60 5.93 -5.11 -11.43
CA ASP A 60 6.76 -5.99 -10.61
C ASP A 60 6.54 -5.78 -9.09
N TRP A 61 6.04 -4.60 -8.67
CA TRP A 61 6.01 -4.23 -7.26
C TRP A 61 4.66 -3.73 -6.74
N LEU A 62 3.77 -3.23 -7.59
CA LEU A 62 2.53 -2.59 -7.14
C LEU A 62 1.62 -3.56 -6.37
N ASP A 63 1.49 -4.81 -6.84
CA ASP A 63 0.68 -5.81 -6.14
C ASP A 63 1.30 -6.18 -4.79
N GLU A 64 2.62 -6.23 -4.68
CA GLU A 64 3.32 -6.44 -3.43
C GLU A 64 3.17 -5.25 -2.47
N ALA A 65 3.12 -4.03 -2.99
CA ALA A 65 2.86 -2.82 -2.19
C ALA A 65 1.41 -2.80 -1.66
N ARG A 66 0.42 -3.16 -2.50
CA ARG A 66 -0.99 -3.31 -2.06
C ARG A 66 -1.09 -4.39 -0.98
N ARG A 67 -0.50 -5.55 -1.22
CA ARG A 67 -0.52 -6.68 -0.29
C ARG A 67 0.15 -6.31 1.04
N TYR A 68 1.27 -5.59 0.99
CA TYR A 68 1.93 -5.05 2.16
C TYR A 68 1.02 -4.08 2.92
N TYR A 69 0.46 -3.09 2.23
CA TYR A 69 -0.44 -2.10 2.83
C TYR A 69 -1.62 -2.77 3.55
N VAL A 70 -2.34 -3.66 2.86
CA VAL A 70 -3.52 -4.35 3.41
C VAL A 70 -3.18 -5.12 4.69
N ASN A 71 -2.06 -5.84 4.69
CA ASN A 71 -1.66 -6.66 5.85
C ASN A 71 -1.14 -5.83 7.02
N ILE A 72 -0.38 -4.77 6.75
CA ILE A 72 0.36 -4.04 7.78
C ILE A 72 -0.48 -2.89 8.34
N VAL A 73 -1.05 -2.05 7.50
CA VAL A 73 -1.76 -0.83 7.92
C VAL A 73 -3.23 -0.75 7.48
N GLY A 74 -3.74 -1.73 6.74
CA GLY A 74 -5.06 -1.65 6.08
C GLY A 74 -6.23 -1.31 7.00
N LYS A 75 -6.22 -1.78 8.24
CA LYS A 75 -7.26 -1.44 9.23
C LYS A 75 -7.10 -0.05 9.86
N TYR A 76 -5.99 0.63 9.60
CA TYR A 76 -5.64 1.92 10.20
C TYR A 76 -5.73 3.09 9.21
N GLY A 77 -6.60 3.01 8.20
CA GLY A 77 -6.78 4.03 7.17
C GLY A 77 -6.90 5.47 7.71
N PRO A 78 -7.73 5.74 8.75
CA PRO A 78 -7.82 7.08 9.35
C PRO A 78 -6.50 7.59 9.92
N GLN A 79 -5.69 6.70 10.53
CA GLN A 79 -4.38 7.04 11.08
C GLN A 79 -3.38 7.33 9.96
N VAL A 80 -3.38 6.52 8.89
CA VAL A 80 -2.58 6.76 7.68
C VAL A 80 -2.94 8.11 7.07
N THR A 81 -4.23 8.41 6.90
CA THR A 81 -4.71 9.71 6.39
C THR A 81 -4.20 10.87 7.25
N THR A 82 -4.22 10.71 8.58
CA THR A 82 -3.72 11.72 9.50
C THR A 82 -2.21 11.90 9.37
N ALA A 83 -1.46 10.81 9.23
CA ALA A 83 0.00 10.87 9.00
C ALA A 83 0.32 11.56 7.67
N LEU A 84 -0.34 11.18 6.57
CA LEU A 84 -0.16 11.81 5.25
C LEU A 84 -0.38 13.33 5.30
N LYS A 85 -1.45 13.80 5.97
CA LYS A 85 -1.71 15.24 6.14
C LYS A 85 -0.58 15.98 6.85
N LYS A 86 0.06 15.36 7.84
CA LYS A 86 1.21 15.95 8.53
C LYS A 86 2.43 16.09 7.62
N LEU A 87 2.59 15.20 6.66
CA LEU A 87 3.70 15.18 5.71
C LEU A 87 3.51 16.16 4.54
N GLU A 88 2.29 16.61 4.26
CA GLU A 88 1.97 17.52 3.13
C GLU A 88 2.74 18.85 3.16
N SER A 89 3.12 19.31 4.33
CA SER A 89 3.88 20.57 4.48
C SER A 89 5.39 20.41 4.29
N LEU A 90 5.88 19.19 4.14
CA LEU A 90 7.30 18.88 4.00
C LEU A 90 7.70 18.87 2.51
N ASP A 91 8.85 19.46 2.21
CA ASP A 91 9.47 19.40 0.89
C ASP A 91 10.29 18.11 0.77
N ILE A 92 9.60 17.00 0.43
CA ILE A 92 10.21 15.68 0.38
C ILE A 92 10.73 15.40 -1.03
N GLN A 93 11.99 15.01 -1.14
CA GLN A 93 12.63 14.57 -2.37
C GLN A 93 12.94 13.06 -2.38
N TYR A 94 13.08 12.45 -1.20
CA TYR A 94 13.32 11.02 -1.06
C TYR A 94 12.38 10.46 0.00
N ILE A 95 11.78 9.30 -0.28
CA ILE A 95 11.07 8.49 0.70
C ILE A 95 11.83 7.18 0.86
N CYS A 96 12.30 6.93 2.08
CA CYS A 96 13.07 5.74 2.44
C CYS A 96 12.25 4.88 3.41
N PRO A 97 11.46 3.92 2.91
CA PRO A 97 10.77 2.97 3.75
C PRO A 97 11.73 1.91 4.30
N LEU A 98 11.34 1.23 5.38
CA LEU A 98 12.12 0.11 5.94
C LEU A 98 12.03 -1.16 5.09
N HIS A 99 11.03 -1.27 4.22
CA HIS A 99 10.78 -2.42 3.35
C HIS A 99 10.51 -1.97 1.92
N GLY A 100 11.08 -2.69 0.95
CA GLY A 100 10.89 -2.41 -0.47
C GLY A 100 11.83 -1.33 -1.03
N LEU A 101 11.37 -0.64 -2.05
CA LEU A 101 12.16 0.30 -2.83
C LEU A 101 12.14 1.73 -2.26
N VAL A 102 13.25 2.44 -2.44
CA VAL A 102 13.37 3.87 -2.14
C VAL A 102 12.76 4.68 -3.28
N TRP A 103 12.02 5.73 -2.94
CA TRP A 103 11.42 6.67 -3.88
C TRP A 103 12.23 7.95 -3.95
N ARG A 104 12.58 8.40 -5.15
CA ARG A 104 13.24 9.68 -5.44
C ARG A 104 12.66 10.40 -6.65
N GLU A 105 11.87 9.73 -7.46
CA GLU A 105 11.14 10.29 -8.59
C GLU A 105 9.66 9.93 -8.46
N ASN A 106 8.80 10.76 -9.00
CA ASN A 106 7.34 10.56 -9.02
C ASN A 106 6.75 10.19 -7.65
N LEU A 107 7.19 10.87 -6.57
CA LEU A 107 6.75 10.60 -5.21
C LEU A 107 5.22 10.73 -5.04
N SER A 108 4.61 11.60 -5.84
CA SER A 108 3.14 11.78 -5.85
C SER A 108 2.40 10.48 -6.18
N TYR A 109 2.98 9.59 -6.98
CA TYR A 109 2.36 8.33 -7.35
C TYR A 109 2.11 7.44 -6.13
N ILE A 110 3.14 7.13 -5.34
CA ILE A 110 2.99 6.25 -4.17
C ILE A 110 2.20 6.94 -3.04
N ILE A 111 2.33 8.25 -2.90
CA ILE A 111 1.55 9.04 -1.93
C ILE A 111 0.05 8.95 -2.28
N GLU A 112 -0.31 9.09 -3.56
CA GLU A 112 -1.70 9.01 -4.00
C GLU A 112 -2.27 7.59 -3.84
N LYS A 113 -1.48 6.55 -4.14
CA LYS A 113 -1.86 5.16 -3.84
C LYS A 113 -2.22 4.99 -2.36
N HIS A 114 -1.37 5.50 -1.46
CA HIS A 114 -1.64 5.43 -0.02
C HIS A 114 -2.88 6.24 0.39
N ARG A 115 -3.20 7.37 -0.27
CA ARG A 115 -4.44 8.11 -0.02
C ARG A 115 -5.68 7.31 -0.41
N LEU A 116 -5.67 6.69 -1.59
CA LEU A 116 -6.76 5.83 -2.06
C LEU A 116 -6.97 4.67 -1.09
N TRP A 117 -5.91 3.95 -0.75
CA TRP A 117 -5.98 2.80 0.15
C TRP A 117 -6.43 3.21 1.56
N ALA A 118 -5.93 4.33 2.09
CA ALA A 118 -6.31 4.83 3.42
C ALA A 118 -7.77 5.31 3.52
N SER A 119 -8.34 5.76 2.41
CA SER A 119 -9.75 6.14 2.32
C SER A 119 -10.68 4.97 1.96
N TYR A 120 -10.13 3.77 1.78
CA TYR A 120 -10.86 2.60 1.27
C TYR A 120 -11.53 2.86 -0.07
N THR A 121 -10.91 3.71 -0.89
CA THR A 121 -11.37 4.01 -2.24
C THR A 121 -10.74 2.99 -3.19
N PRO A 122 -11.54 2.18 -3.89
CA PRO A 122 -10.99 1.18 -4.78
C PRO A 122 -10.30 1.83 -5.98
N GLU A 123 -9.16 1.28 -6.38
CA GLU A 123 -8.45 1.72 -7.60
C GLU A 123 -9.24 1.38 -8.87
N LYS A 124 -10.00 0.28 -8.83
CA LYS A 124 -10.85 -0.18 -9.92
C LYS A 124 -12.24 -0.55 -9.38
N GLN A 125 -13.27 -0.17 -10.10
CA GLN A 125 -14.63 -0.58 -9.75
C GLN A 125 -14.86 -2.04 -10.13
N GLY A 126 -15.37 -2.85 -9.21
CA GLY A 126 -15.62 -4.26 -9.46
C GLY A 126 -16.14 -5.01 -8.25
N VAL A 127 -16.28 -6.32 -8.41
CA VAL A 127 -16.74 -7.24 -7.37
C VAL A 127 -15.76 -8.39 -7.23
N ALA A 128 -15.20 -8.60 -6.05
CA ALA A 128 -14.44 -9.79 -5.70
C ALA A 128 -15.39 -10.83 -5.08
N ILE A 129 -15.42 -12.03 -5.63
CA ILE A 129 -16.19 -13.17 -5.12
C ILE A 129 -15.21 -14.20 -4.58
N ALA A 130 -15.15 -14.35 -3.27
CA ALA A 130 -14.38 -15.41 -2.64
C ALA A 130 -15.32 -16.56 -2.26
N TYR A 131 -14.98 -17.79 -2.66
CA TYR A 131 -15.74 -18.97 -2.31
C TYR A 131 -14.84 -20.06 -1.74
N ALA A 132 -15.47 -20.99 -1.00
CA ALA A 132 -14.87 -22.29 -0.67
C ALA A 132 -15.90 -23.40 -0.99
N SER A 133 -15.47 -24.46 -1.62
CA SER A 133 -16.37 -25.52 -2.05
C SER A 133 -15.71 -26.91 -1.94
N VAL A 134 -16.44 -27.85 -1.36
CA VAL A 134 -15.99 -29.26 -1.27
C VAL A 134 -16.47 -30.08 -2.47
N TYR A 135 -17.72 -29.89 -2.88
CA TYR A 135 -18.38 -30.67 -3.94
C TYR A 135 -18.70 -29.85 -5.20
N GLY A 136 -18.16 -28.64 -5.34
CA GLY A 136 -18.35 -27.78 -6.52
C GLY A 136 -19.64 -26.97 -6.54
N ASN A 137 -20.62 -27.19 -5.65
CA ASN A 137 -21.90 -26.47 -5.68
C ASN A 137 -21.74 -24.98 -5.41
N THR A 138 -20.95 -24.60 -4.40
CA THR A 138 -20.67 -23.20 -4.08
C THR A 138 -19.82 -22.54 -5.16
N GLN A 139 -18.87 -23.26 -5.73
CA GLN A 139 -18.10 -22.80 -6.90
C GLN A 139 -19.03 -22.47 -8.06
N ASN A 140 -19.92 -23.40 -8.44
CA ASN A 140 -20.87 -23.17 -9.53
C ASN A 140 -21.77 -21.96 -9.28
N ALA A 141 -22.23 -21.77 -8.04
CA ALA A 141 -23.01 -20.59 -7.67
C ALA A 141 -22.19 -19.28 -7.81
N ALA A 142 -20.91 -19.29 -7.41
CA ALA A 142 -20.02 -18.15 -7.56
C ALA A 142 -19.76 -17.79 -9.04
N GLU A 143 -19.53 -18.81 -9.88
CA GLU A 143 -19.32 -18.66 -11.32
C GLU A 143 -20.59 -18.14 -12.02
N ILE A 144 -21.79 -18.63 -11.67
CA ILE A 144 -23.07 -18.12 -12.17
C ILE A 144 -23.27 -16.65 -11.75
N LEU A 145 -22.93 -16.30 -10.50
CA LEU A 145 -23.01 -14.91 -10.04
C LEU A 145 -22.05 -14.02 -10.83
N ALA A 146 -20.81 -14.46 -11.03
CA ALA A 146 -19.83 -13.73 -11.82
C ALA A 146 -20.30 -13.50 -13.26
N ALA A 147 -20.86 -14.52 -13.92
CA ALA A 147 -21.42 -14.39 -15.26
C ALA A 147 -22.57 -13.36 -15.31
N LYS A 148 -23.48 -13.40 -14.33
CA LYS A 148 -24.59 -12.42 -14.24
C LYS A 148 -24.11 -10.98 -13.98
N LEU A 149 -23.01 -10.80 -13.26
CA LEU A 149 -22.40 -9.49 -13.05
C LEU A 149 -21.71 -9.00 -14.34
N ALA A 150 -21.01 -9.91 -15.02
CA ALA A 150 -20.38 -9.60 -16.31
C ALA A 150 -21.40 -9.19 -17.39
N ASP A 151 -22.57 -9.86 -17.45
CA ASP A 151 -23.69 -9.48 -18.32
C ASP A 151 -24.19 -8.06 -18.05
N LYS A 152 -23.98 -7.53 -16.85
CA LYS A 152 -24.31 -6.14 -16.46
C LYS A 152 -23.14 -5.17 -16.65
N GLY A 153 -22.03 -5.62 -17.22
CA GLY A 153 -20.82 -4.83 -17.43
C GLY A 153 -20.00 -4.58 -16.16
N ILE A 154 -20.24 -5.36 -15.09
CA ILE A 154 -19.52 -5.24 -13.82
C ILE A 154 -18.27 -6.14 -13.89
N SER A 155 -17.09 -5.54 -13.72
CA SER A 155 -15.82 -6.28 -13.62
C SER A 155 -15.88 -7.20 -12.40
N THR A 156 -15.52 -8.46 -12.58
CA THR A 156 -15.63 -9.46 -11.50
C THR A 156 -14.40 -10.34 -11.47
N VAL A 157 -13.87 -10.59 -10.27
CA VAL A 157 -12.79 -11.55 -10.04
C VAL A 157 -13.31 -12.61 -9.08
N VAL A 158 -13.01 -13.89 -9.36
CA VAL A 158 -13.48 -15.02 -8.56
C VAL A 158 -12.27 -15.75 -7.96
N PHE A 159 -12.30 -15.97 -6.67
CA PHE A 159 -11.22 -16.62 -5.92
C PHE A 159 -11.70 -17.88 -5.22
N ASP A 160 -10.97 -18.96 -5.36
CA ASP A 160 -11.08 -20.09 -4.45
C ASP A 160 -10.29 -19.79 -3.17
N ALA A 161 -11.00 -19.49 -2.08
CA ALA A 161 -10.39 -19.14 -0.79
C ALA A 161 -9.56 -20.29 -0.16
N SER A 162 -9.73 -21.54 -0.65
CA SER A 162 -8.91 -22.67 -0.22
C SER A 162 -7.54 -22.73 -0.91
N MET A 163 -7.40 -22.05 -2.04
CA MET A 163 -6.21 -22.07 -2.89
C MET A 163 -5.52 -20.68 -2.99
N THR A 164 -6.24 -19.60 -2.70
CA THR A 164 -5.77 -18.23 -2.85
C THR A 164 -5.43 -17.63 -1.48
N HIS A 165 -4.27 -17.00 -1.37
CA HIS A 165 -3.91 -16.33 -0.13
C HIS A 165 -4.87 -15.16 0.13
N TYR A 166 -5.37 -15.03 1.36
CA TYR A 166 -6.38 -14.03 1.70
C TYR A 166 -5.96 -12.58 1.39
N SER A 167 -4.66 -12.27 1.46
CA SER A 167 -4.16 -10.94 1.13
C SER A 167 -4.30 -10.58 -0.36
N GLU A 168 -4.26 -11.57 -1.25
CA GLU A 168 -4.54 -11.37 -2.68
C GLU A 168 -6.03 -11.04 -2.90
N ILE A 169 -6.91 -11.73 -2.18
CA ILE A 169 -8.35 -11.46 -2.23
C ILE A 169 -8.65 -10.04 -1.74
N LEU A 170 -8.02 -9.64 -0.62
CA LEU A 170 -8.20 -8.31 -0.05
C LEU A 170 -7.63 -7.19 -0.94
N ALA A 171 -6.55 -7.46 -1.66
CA ALA A 171 -5.88 -6.49 -2.54
C ALA A 171 -6.51 -6.37 -3.94
N ALA A 172 -7.50 -7.21 -4.28
CA ALA A 172 -8.00 -7.34 -5.65
C ALA A 172 -8.57 -6.05 -6.27
N PHE A 173 -9.06 -5.14 -5.44
CA PHE A 173 -9.66 -3.86 -5.89
C PHE A 173 -9.19 -2.65 -5.06
N PHE A 174 -8.14 -2.84 -4.27
CA PHE A 174 -7.53 -1.74 -3.51
C PHE A 174 -6.95 -0.70 -4.42
#